data_b15ac5571de961f9ede12f129e58646e
#
_entry.id   b15ac5571de961f9ede12f129e58646e
#
_cell.length_a   1.000
_cell.length_b   1.000
_cell.length_c   1.000
_cell.angle_alpha   90.00
_cell.angle_beta   90.00
_cell.angle_gamma   90.00
#
_symmetry.space_group_name_H-M   'P 1'
#
loop_
_entity.id
_entity.type
_entity.pdbx_description
1 polymer ?
#
loop_
_entity_poly.entity_id
_entity_poly.type
_entity_poly.pdbx_seq_one_letter_code
_entity_poly.pdbx_strand_id
1 'polypeptide(L)'
;MQSRLHDGRRQRHLFNRGLTTALSLLALGAAMQPAHAMPSFARQTGQDCIACHVGGFGPQLTPYGIRFKLGAYSDSDGKDGHIPLSAMLRSSWTHTSKDQTDPPPHYNSNDNGTLDEASIFLAGKLADSMGAFVQTTYSGVDRVWSLDNTDIRYARTLTIGGKDTTIGVSLNNNPGIQDPFNTLPAWGFPYASSDLAPTPAAAPLINGGLGGSVAGLSAYGFWNDSIYAEVGAYRTLSASTLNRIGIDDGAVLSSPATYWRVGYFNDLRKQNWSVGLFGLNAALQPNRDGGPSDKYNDIGVDASYQFLGTRQHVGTVNARYTHENQTRNASFEAGEATNLKGSLNALNLNASYYYDQAWGITGGYFATNGSSDATLYAASGSPDSAGYTLQADWTPFGKESSWGAPWANARLGLQYTMYNKFDGTSDHAGDNDTTYLFAWFAF
;
A
#
# COMPACT_ATOMS: atom_id res chain seq x y z
N MET A 1 5.67 29.06 50.08
CA MET A 1 5.81 27.58 50.12
C MET A 1 4.49 26.87 49.83
N GLN A 2 3.67 27.39 48.91
CA GLN A 2 2.33 26.86 48.57
C GLN A 2 2.11 26.58 47.09
N SER A 3 3.12 26.73 46.21
CA SER A 3 2.92 26.58 44.75
C SER A 3 3.31 25.18 44.17
N ARG A 4 3.87 24.26 44.97
CA ARG A 4 4.28 22.93 44.50
C ARG A 4 3.28 21.80 44.74
N LEU A 5 2.18 22.05 45.43
CA LEU A 5 1.17 21.02 45.72
C LEU A 5 0.01 20.95 44.67
N HIS A 6 -0.08 21.92 43.76
CA HIS A 6 -1.16 21.95 42.78
C HIS A 6 -0.83 21.20 41.49
N ASP A 7 0.44 21.06 41.16
CA ASP A 7 0.89 20.42 39.91
C ASP A 7 0.79 18.88 39.96
N GLY A 8 1.08 18.27 41.11
CA GLY A 8 1.01 16.83 41.29
C GLY A 8 -0.42 16.23 41.23
N ARG A 9 -1.44 17.04 41.55
CA ARG A 9 -2.86 16.62 41.44
C ARG A 9 -3.37 16.66 39.99
N ARG A 10 -2.92 17.62 39.20
CA ARG A 10 -3.29 17.73 37.78
C ARG A 10 -2.70 16.59 36.93
N GLN A 11 -1.44 16.22 37.16
CA GLN A 11 -0.81 15.09 36.49
C GLN A 11 -1.44 13.75 36.85
N ARG A 12 -1.83 13.54 38.14
CA ARG A 12 -2.52 12.31 38.54
C ARG A 12 -3.94 12.22 37.95
N HIS A 13 -4.65 13.32 37.77
CA HIS A 13 -5.97 13.34 37.11
C HIS A 13 -5.89 13.09 35.62
N LEU A 14 -4.84 13.55 34.94
CA LEU A 14 -4.60 13.28 33.50
C LEU A 14 -4.18 11.82 33.29
N PHE A 15 -3.31 11.30 34.15
CA PHE A 15 -2.88 9.90 34.09
C PHE A 15 -4.05 8.92 34.39
N ASN A 16 -4.86 9.21 35.41
CA ASN A 16 -6.04 8.39 35.69
C ASN A 16 -7.14 8.51 34.61
N ARG A 17 -7.30 9.67 33.96
CA ARG A 17 -8.22 9.81 32.83
C ARG A 17 -7.72 9.07 31.59
N GLY A 18 -6.42 9.11 31.30
CA GLY A 18 -5.82 8.32 30.22
C GLY A 18 -5.96 6.82 30.47
N LEU A 19 -5.73 6.36 31.70
CA LEU A 19 -5.84 4.95 32.06
C LEU A 19 -7.31 4.47 32.05
N THR A 20 -8.27 5.28 32.54
CA THR A 20 -9.71 4.96 32.47
C THR A 20 -10.22 4.98 31.04
N THR A 21 -9.77 5.89 30.18
CA THR A 21 -10.15 5.90 28.76
C THR A 21 -9.55 4.70 28.02
N ALA A 22 -8.30 4.33 28.30
CA ALA A 22 -7.67 3.13 27.74
C ALA A 22 -8.34 1.84 28.22
N LEU A 23 -8.71 1.75 29.52
CA LEU A 23 -9.47 0.62 30.07
C LEU A 23 -10.91 0.58 29.54
N SER A 24 -11.54 1.72 29.29
CA SER A 24 -12.88 1.77 28.68
C SER A 24 -12.85 1.36 27.22
N LEU A 25 -11.81 1.72 26.46
CA LEU A 25 -11.60 1.25 25.09
C LEU A 25 -11.27 -0.26 25.04
N LEU A 26 -10.50 -0.76 26.00
CA LEU A 26 -10.25 -2.20 26.18
C LEU A 26 -11.53 -2.96 26.61
N ALA A 27 -12.37 -2.37 27.46
CA ALA A 27 -13.63 -2.96 27.87
C ALA A 27 -14.70 -2.93 26.76
N LEU A 28 -14.71 -1.89 25.89
CA LEU A 28 -15.53 -1.90 24.66
C LEU A 28 -15.03 -2.96 23.67
N GLY A 29 -13.72 -3.16 23.55
CA GLY A 29 -13.12 -4.23 22.74
C GLY A 29 -13.49 -5.63 23.22
N ALA A 30 -13.67 -5.83 24.55
CA ALA A 30 -14.05 -7.11 25.12
C ALA A 30 -15.53 -7.49 24.91
N ALA A 31 -16.39 -6.52 24.53
CA ALA A 31 -17.81 -6.76 24.22
C ALA A 31 -18.08 -6.96 22.72
N MET A 32 -17.07 -6.72 21.85
CA MET A 32 -17.17 -6.94 20.41
C MET A 32 -16.76 -8.37 20.08
N GLN A 33 -17.63 -9.10 19.41
CA GLN A 33 -17.32 -10.44 18.90
C GLN A 33 -16.28 -10.38 17.79
N PRO A 34 -15.37 -11.36 17.68
CA PRO A 34 -14.07 -11.25 17.00
C PRO A 34 -14.07 -11.22 15.44
N ALA A 35 -13.20 -10.43 14.77
CA ALA A 35 -13.07 -10.13 13.31
C ALA A 35 -11.64 -10.32 12.70
N HIS A 36 -11.43 -10.61 11.41
CA HIS A 36 -10.16 -10.88 10.68
C HIS A 36 -9.70 -9.74 9.74
N ALA A 37 -8.44 -9.80 9.18
CA ALA A 37 -7.94 -8.86 8.17
C ALA A 37 -8.79 -8.93 6.90
N MET A 38 -9.34 -7.80 6.44
CA MET A 38 -10.52 -7.74 5.57
C MET A 38 -11.55 -8.76 6.03
N PRO A 39 -12.10 -8.58 7.20
CA PRO A 39 -12.99 -9.54 7.85
C PRO A 39 -14.19 -9.94 7.00
N SER A 40 -14.67 -9.03 6.16
CA SER A 40 -15.71 -9.32 5.19
C SER A 40 -15.35 -10.46 4.24
N PHE A 41 -14.12 -10.51 3.73
CA PHE A 41 -13.67 -11.61 2.86
C PHE A 41 -13.56 -12.94 3.61
N ALA A 42 -13.06 -12.90 4.84
CA ALA A 42 -12.98 -14.10 5.68
C ALA A 42 -14.38 -14.62 6.04
N ARG A 43 -15.31 -13.73 6.41
CA ARG A 43 -16.72 -14.10 6.65
C ARG A 43 -17.39 -14.64 5.39
N GLN A 44 -17.13 -14.03 4.24
CA GLN A 44 -17.69 -14.45 2.95
C GLN A 44 -17.22 -15.83 2.52
N THR A 45 -15.93 -16.13 2.70
CA THR A 45 -15.31 -17.37 2.20
C THR A 45 -15.27 -18.49 3.24
N GLY A 46 -15.47 -18.15 4.53
CA GLY A 46 -15.23 -19.08 5.63
C GLY A 46 -13.74 -19.45 5.79
N GLN A 47 -12.82 -18.72 5.16
CA GLN A 47 -11.38 -18.98 5.20
C GLN A 47 -10.67 -18.06 6.19
N ASP A 48 -9.63 -18.58 6.84
CA ASP A 48 -8.77 -17.79 7.70
C ASP A 48 -7.84 -16.87 6.89
N CYS A 49 -7.31 -15.81 7.53
CA CYS A 49 -6.42 -14.86 6.87
C CYS A 49 -5.19 -15.51 6.23
N ILE A 50 -4.65 -16.57 6.86
CA ILE A 50 -3.51 -17.33 6.34
C ILE A 50 -3.83 -18.11 5.05
N ALA A 51 -5.09 -18.30 4.71
CA ALA A 51 -5.44 -18.91 3.43
C ALA A 51 -5.13 -17.97 2.27
N CYS A 52 -5.42 -16.68 2.45
CA CYS A 52 -5.24 -15.63 1.43
C CYS A 52 -3.93 -14.86 1.56
N HIS A 53 -3.39 -14.69 2.79
CA HIS A 53 -2.25 -13.82 3.07
C HIS A 53 -1.07 -14.57 3.66
N VAL A 54 0.13 -14.26 3.17
CA VAL A 54 1.38 -14.72 3.77
C VAL A 54 1.59 -13.99 5.10
N GLY A 55 1.89 -14.73 6.17
CA GLY A 55 2.03 -14.17 7.53
C GLY A 55 0.70 -13.80 8.19
N GLY A 56 -0.44 -14.22 7.60
CA GLY A 56 -1.76 -14.06 8.21
C GLY A 56 -2.32 -12.64 8.23
N PHE A 57 -1.67 -11.67 7.58
CA PHE A 57 -2.12 -10.28 7.43
C PHE A 57 -1.72 -9.73 6.06
N GLY A 58 -2.59 -8.93 5.39
CA GLY A 58 -2.31 -8.38 4.08
C GLY A 58 -1.04 -7.51 4.00
N PRO A 59 -0.65 -7.08 2.80
CA PRO A 59 -1.28 -7.35 1.50
C PRO A 59 -0.72 -8.56 0.72
N GLN A 60 0.41 -9.18 1.12
CA GLN A 60 1.04 -10.25 0.36
C GLN A 60 0.13 -11.48 0.22
N LEU A 61 -0.18 -11.89 -1.03
CA LEU A 61 -1.14 -12.94 -1.31
C LEU A 61 -0.48 -14.32 -1.48
N THR A 62 -1.16 -15.35 -0.99
CA THR A 62 -0.91 -16.75 -1.33
C THR A 62 -1.52 -17.08 -2.70
N PRO A 63 -1.26 -18.28 -3.29
CA PRO A 63 -1.94 -18.71 -4.51
C PRO A 63 -3.48 -18.67 -4.42
N TYR A 64 -4.05 -18.99 -3.27
CA TYR A 64 -5.50 -18.89 -3.07
C TYR A 64 -5.98 -17.43 -3.10
N GLY A 65 -5.28 -16.53 -2.41
CA GLY A 65 -5.57 -15.09 -2.43
C GLY A 65 -5.47 -14.48 -3.83
N ILE A 66 -4.49 -14.92 -4.64
CA ILE A 66 -4.33 -14.53 -6.05
C ILE A 66 -5.57 -14.94 -6.86
N ARG A 67 -6.01 -16.21 -6.75
CA ARG A 67 -7.21 -16.69 -7.47
C ARG A 67 -8.47 -16.00 -6.99
N PHE A 68 -8.63 -15.74 -5.70
CA PHE A 68 -9.75 -15.00 -5.13
C PHE A 68 -9.85 -13.58 -5.72
N LYS A 69 -8.73 -12.87 -5.80
CA LYS A 69 -8.65 -11.54 -6.41
C LYS A 69 -8.96 -11.56 -7.91
N LEU A 70 -8.42 -12.54 -8.65
CA LEU A 70 -8.68 -12.74 -10.07
C LEU A 70 -10.13 -13.13 -10.35
N GLY A 71 -10.77 -13.91 -9.48
CA GLY A 71 -12.17 -14.30 -9.52
C GLY A 71 -13.13 -13.19 -9.10
N ALA A 72 -12.69 -11.92 -9.16
CA ALA A 72 -13.49 -10.75 -8.78
C ALA A 72 -14.01 -10.79 -7.35
N TYR A 73 -13.24 -11.31 -6.39
CA TYR A 73 -13.63 -11.40 -4.98
C TYR A 73 -14.97 -12.13 -4.76
N SER A 74 -15.40 -12.99 -5.69
CA SER A 74 -16.76 -13.56 -5.71
C SER A 74 -16.88 -14.95 -5.10
N ASP A 75 -15.75 -15.62 -4.79
CA ASP A 75 -15.75 -16.89 -4.08
C ASP A 75 -16.39 -16.76 -2.68
N SER A 76 -17.17 -17.75 -2.25
CA SER A 76 -17.92 -17.72 -1.00
C SER A 76 -18.12 -19.12 -0.42
N ASP A 77 -18.50 -19.21 0.84
CA ASP A 77 -18.88 -20.46 1.54
C ASP A 77 -20.28 -20.99 1.13
N GLY A 78 -20.94 -20.32 0.18
CA GLY A 78 -22.27 -20.69 -0.31
C GLY A 78 -23.43 -20.22 0.57
N LYS A 79 -23.17 -19.51 1.66
CA LYS A 79 -24.22 -18.93 2.51
C LYS A 79 -24.56 -17.51 2.03
N ASP A 80 -25.82 -17.13 2.23
CA ASP A 80 -26.33 -15.79 1.94
C ASP A 80 -26.18 -14.87 3.18
N GLY A 81 -26.28 -13.56 2.94
CA GLY A 81 -26.38 -12.56 4.01
C GLY A 81 -25.04 -12.06 4.57
N HIS A 82 -23.91 -12.37 3.92
CA HIS A 82 -22.63 -11.80 4.30
C HIS A 82 -22.60 -10.29 4.07
N ILE A 83 -22.26 -9.53 5.10
CA ILE A 83 -22.12 -8.07 5.02
C ILE A 83 -20.73 -7.75 4.48
N PRO A 84 -20.60 -7.12 3.29
CA PRO A 84 -19.31 -6.81 2.66
C PRO A 84 -18.66 -5.55 3.25
N LEU A 85 -18.74 -5.37 4.56
CA LEU A 85 -18.18 -4.22 5.27
C LEU A 85 -17.09 -4.65 6.24
N SER A 86 -16.03 -3.88 6.30
CA SER A 86 -14.92 -4.02 7.24
C SER A 86 -14.40 -2.64 7.63
N ALA A 87 -13.66 -2.58 8.72
CA ALA A 87 -12.95 -1.38 9.14
C ALA A 87 -11.52 -1.70 9.54
N MET A 88 -10.68 -0.69 9.58
CA MET A 88 -9.27 -0.81 9.92
C MET A 88 -8.82 0.43 10.69
N LEU A 89 -7.94 0.23 11.67
CA LEU A 89 -7.27 1.30 12.40
C LEU A 89 -5.79 1.01 12.44
N ARG A 90 -4.95 2.00 12.13
CA ARG A 90 -3.50 1.94 12.32
C ARG A 90 -3.05 3.13 13.16
N SER A 91 -2.44 2.83 14.30
CA SER A 91 -1.84 3.82 15.17
C SER A 91 -0.36 3.54 15.30
N SER A 92 0.45 4.58 15.46
CA SER A 92 1.89 4.43 15.55
C SER A 92 2.56 5.41 16.49
N TRP A 93 3.84 5.14 16.71
CA TRP A 93 4.81 6.08 17.25
C TRP A 93 6.01 6.12 16.30
N THR A 94 6.44 7.34 15.98
CA THR A 94 7.53 7.61 15.05
C THR A 94 8.64 8.39 15.75
N HIS A 95 9.87 7.92 15.58
CA HIS A 95 11.10 8.60 15.99
C HIS A 95 12.06 8.69 14.81
N THR A 96 12.60 9.87 14.56
CA THR A 96 13.64 10.11 13.54
C THR A 96 14.98 10.38 14.23
N SER A 97 16.09 9.98 13.61
CA SER A 97 17.44 10.17 14.19
C SER A 97 17.78 11.64 14.46
N LYS A 98 17.16 12.56 13.75
CA LYS A 98 17.26 13.99 13.96
C LYS A 98 15.88 14.63 13.99
N ASP A 99 15.74 15.68 14.79
CA ASP A 99 14.52 16.47 14.86
C ASP A 99 14.24 17.11 13.49
N GLN A 100 12.99 17.00 13.04
CA GLN A 100 12.54 17.60 11.79
C GLN A 100 12.41 19.13 11.95
N THR A 101 12.90 19.87 10.96
CA THR A 101 12.84 21.35 10.98
C THR A 101 11.47 21.88 10.69
N ASP A 102 10.65 21.16 9.94
CA ASP A 102 9.29 21.54 9.53
C ASP A 102 8.33 20.35 9.65
N PRO A 103 7.96 19.99 10.90
CA PRO A 103 7.04 18.88 11.11
C PRO A 103 5.63 19.24 10.62
N PRO A 104 4.79 18.25 10.27
CA PRO A 104 3.40 18.49 9.93
C PRO A 104 2.64 19.26 11.04
N PRO A 105 1.62 20.05 10.71
CA PRO A 105 0.85 20.81 11.69
C PRO A 105 0.33 19.90 12.82
N HIS A 106 0.45 20.38 14.08
CA HIS A 106 0.04 19.68 15.30
C HIS A 106 0.95 18.55 15.78
N TYR A 107 2.10 18.34 15.15
CA TYR A 107 3.11 17.38 15.57
C TYR A 107 4.36 18.09 16.06
N ASN A 108 5.14 17.41 16.89
CA ASN A 108 6.45 17.86 17.35
C ASN A 108 7.50 17.59 16.27
N SER A 109 8.68 18.17 16.46
CA SER A 109 9.84 17.91 15.59
C SER A 109 10.27 16.42 15.60
N ASN A 110 9.91 15.68 16.65
CA ASN A 110 10.23 14.26 16.81
C ASN A 110 9.30 13.58 17.84
N ASP A 111 9.43 12.26 18.00
CA ASP A 111 8.74 11.45 19.04
C ASP A 111 7.21 11.60 19.03
N ASN A 112 6.61 11.42 17.87
CA ASN A 112 5.19 11.61 17.68
C ASN A 112 4.40 10.30 17.72
N GLY A 113 3.35 10.27 18.54
CA GLY A 113 2.29 9.28 18.43
C GLY A 113 1.13 9.78 17.60
N THR A 114 0.61 8.94 16.69
CA THR A 114 -0.51 9.32 15.82
C THR A 114 -1.46 8.15 15.57
N LEU A 115 -2.69 8.48 15.16
CA LEU A 115 -3.55 7.60 14.41
C LEU A 115 -3.17 7.78 12.93
N ASP A 116 -2.42 6.85 12.34
CA ASP A 116 -2.01 6.97 10.93
C ASP A 116 -3.25 6.97 10.02
N GLU A 117 -4.12 5.96 10.23
CA GLU A 117 -5.33 5.84 9.45
C GLU A 117 -6.48 5.19 10.20
N ALA A 118 -7.71 5.59 9.84
CA ALA A 118 -8.94 4.88 10.14
C ALA A 118 -9.70 4.66 8.83
N SER A 119 -9.87 3.42 8.42
CA SER A 119 -10.45 3.07 7.12
C SER A 119 -11.74 2.29 7.25
N ILE A 120 -12.65 2.52 6.32
CA ILE A 120 -13.89 1.73 6.12
C ILE A 120 -13.80 1.12 4.73
N PHE A 121 -14.20 -0.15 4.64
CA PHE A 121 -14.13 -0.92 3.40
C PHE A 121 -15.50 -1.45 3.01
N LEU A 122 -15.87 -1.25 1.75
CA LEU A 122 -16.81 -2.09 1.04
C LEU A 122 -15.99 -3.17 0.32
N ALA A 123 -15.89 -4.37 0.89
CA ALA A 123 -15.04 -5.44 0.39
C ALA A 123 -15.78 -6.77 0.42
N GLY A 124 -16.15 -7.29 -0.74
CA GLY A 124 -16.92 -8.52 -0.83
C GLY A 124 -17.54 -8.78 -2.20
N LYS A 125 -18.23 -9.91 -2.27
CA LYS A 125 -19.08 -10.31 -3.37
C LYS A 125 -20.28 -9.36 -3.45
N LEU A 126 -20.52 -8.81 -4.64
CA LEU A 126 -21.68 -7.99 -4.97
C LEU A 126 -22.72 -8.78 -5.78
N ALA A 127 -22.24 -9.72 -6.62
CA ALA A 127 -23.05 -10.64 -7.41
C ALA A 127 -22.21 -11.88 -7.75
N ASP A 128 -22.78 -12.90 -8.43
CA ASP A 128 -22.11 -14.18 -8.70
C ASP A 128 -20.79 -14.11 -9.47
N SER A 129 -20.52 -13.06 -10.18
CA SER A 129 -19.26 -12.87 -10.93
C SER A 129 -18.68 -11.47 -10.68
N MET A 130 -19.14 -10.78 -9.64
CA MET A 130 -18.80 -9.39 -9.37
C MET A 130 -18.52 -9.18 -7.89
N GLY A 131 -17.46 -8.48 -7.60
CA GLY A 131 -17.08 -8.06 -6.25
C GLY A 131 -16.32 -6.75 -6.26
N ALA A 132 -16.09 -6.26 -5.06
CA ALA A 132 -15.43 -4.97 -4.87
C ALA A 132 -14.44 -5.02 -3.70
N PHE A 133 -13.46 -4.14 -3.80
CA PHE A 133 -12.60 -3.66 -2.73
C PHE A 133 -12.57 -2.14 -2.86
N VAL A 134 -13.31 -1.45 -1.99
CA VAL A 134 -13.37 0.01 -1.96
C VAL A 134 -13.03 0.46 -0.54
N GLN A 135 -12.05 1.33 -0.44
CA GLN A 135 -11.52 1.86 0.81
C GLN A 135 -11.74 3.36 0.86
N THR A 136 -12.26 3.85 1.97
CA THR A 136 -12.22 5.26 2.34
C THR A 136 -11.45 5.40 3.64
N THR A 137 -10.52 6.36 3.70
CA THR A 137 -9.53 6.47 4.75
C THR A 137 -9.55 7.87 5.36
N TYR A 138 -9.57 7.96 6.67
CA TYR A 138 -9.23 9.14 7.43
C TYR A 138 -7.74 9.14 7.72
N SER A 139 -7.00 10.11 7.18
CA SER A 139 -5.61 10.40 7.56
C SER A 139 -5.62 11.15 8.89
N GLY A 140 -4.96 10.60 9.90
CA GLY A 140 -4.82 11.29 11.19
C GLY A 140 -3.78 12.41 11.14
N VAL A 141 -2.85 12.38 10.18
CA VAL A 141 -1.86 13.45 9.95
C VAL A 141 -2.51 14.62 9.25
N ASP A 142 -3.16 14.40 8.11
CA ASP A 142 -3.82 15.46 7.33
C ASP A 142 -5.19 15.86 7.89
N ARG A 143 -5.80 14.97 8.72
CA ARG A 143 -7.11 15.13 9.35
C ARG A 143 -8.25 15.27 8.34
N VAL A 144 -8.16 14.53 7.25
CA VAL A 144 -9.13 14.53 6.16
C VAL A 144 -9.58 13.11 5.83
N TRP A 145 -10.82 12.96 5.39
CA TRP A 145 -11.34 11.74 4.76
C TRP A 145 -11.11 11.79 3.26
N SER A 146 -10.58 10.72 2.70
CA SER A 146 -10.41 10.57 1.25
C SER A 146 -10.89 9.20 0.77
N LEU A 147 -11.30 9.13 -0.50
CA LEU A 147 -11.44 7.86 -1.19
C LEU A 147 -10.03 7.35 -1.52
N ASP A 148 -9.65 6.27 -0.87
CA ASP A 148 -8.35 5.64 -1.08
C ASP A 148 -8.42 4.65 -2.25
N ASN A 149 -8.21 3.38 -2.03
CA ASN A 149 -8.16 2.35 -3.07
C ASN A 149 -9.55 1.89 -3.50
N THR A 150 -9.80 1.82 -4.81
CA THR A 150 -11.02 1.30 -5.40
C THR A 150 -10.68 0.28 -6.46
N ASP A 151 -11.23 -0.94 -6.34
CA ASP A 151 -11.10 -2.01 -7.32
C ASP A 151 -12.42 -2.80 -7.38
N ILE A 152 -13.23 -2.53 -8.39
CA ILE A 152 -14.50 -3.22 -8.64
C ILE A 152 -14.31 -4.11 -9.85
N ARG A 153 -14.57 -5.41 -9.69
CA ARG A 153 -14.30 -6.42 -10.72
C ARG A 153 -15.53 -7.17 -11.14
N TYR A 154 -15.52 -7.56 -12.42
CA TYR A 154 -16.34 -8.62 -12.95
C TYR A 154 -15.43 -9.65 -13.61
N ALA A 155 -15.62 -10.94 -13.33
CA ALA A 155 -14.81 -12.00 -13.90
C ALA A 155 -15.64 -13.27 -14.17
N ARG A 156 -15.22 -14.02 -15.19
CA ARG A 156 -15.75 -15.35 -15.50
C ARG A 156 -14.62 -16.29 -15.91
N THR A 157 -14.80 -17.57 -15.59
CA THR A 157 -13.92 -18.64 -16.09
C THR A 157 -14.54 -19.26 -17.34
N LEU A 158 -13.76 -19.33 -18.39
CA LEU A 158 -14.09 -19.93 -19.70
C LEU A 158 -13.02 -20.97 -20.03
N THR A 159 -13.34 -21.90 -20.94
CA THR A 159 -12.35 -22.82 -21.47
C THR A 159 -11.81 -22.28 -22.80
N ILE A 160 -10.52 -21.91 -22.85
CA ILE A 160 -9.84 -21.40 -24.05
C ILE A 160 -8.66 -22.31 -24.35
N GLY A 161 -8.64 -22.91 -25.57
CA GLY A 161 -7.61 -23.86 -25.96
C GLY A 161 -7.57 -25.14 -25.10
N GLY A 162 -8.73 -25.55 -24.56
CA GLY A 162 -8.81 -26.72 -23.67
C GLY A 162 -8.29 -26.48 -22.25
N LYS A 163 -8.07 -25.23 -21.86
CA LYS A 163 -7.59 -24.81 -20.56
C LYS A 163 -8.53 -23.80 -19.91
N ASP A 164 -8.68 -23.89 -18.60
CA ASP A 164 -9.45 -22.90 -17.84
C ASP A 164 -8.75 -21.56 -17.91
N THR A 165 -9.55 -20.53 -18.15
CA THR A 165 -9.09 -19.17 -18.34
C THR A 165 -10.04 -18.23 -17.62
N THR A 166 -9.57 -17.53 -16.61
CA THR A 166 -10.31 -16.44 -15.99
C THR A 166 -10.11 -15.20 -16.82
N ILE A 167 -11.21 -14.62 -17.31
CA ILE A 167 -11.24 -13.31 -17.97
C ILE A 167 -12.04 -12.33 -17.12
N GLY A 168 -11.61 -11.08 -17.06
CA GLY A 168 -12.32 -10.08 -16.26
C GLY A 168 -12.01 -8.65 -16.67
N VAL A 169 -12.76 -7.76 -16.04
CA VAL A 169 -12.57 -6.31 -16.10
C VAL A 169 -12.48 -5.75 -14.70
N SER A 170 -11.70 -4.68 -14.53
CA SER A 170 -11.53 -3.94 -13.28
C SER A 170 -11.78 -2.46 -13.54
N LEU A 171 -12.70 -1.87 -12.77
CA LEU A 171 -12.83 -0.43 -12.62
C LEU A 171 -12.06 -0.04 -11.35
N ASN A 172 -11.03 0.79 -11.50
CA ASN A 172 -10.16 1.14 -10.37
C ASN A 172 -9.65 2.59 -10.46
N ASN A 173 -9.05 3.07 -9.36
CA ASN A 173 -8.57 4.45 -9.24
C ASN A 173 -7.05 4.57 -9.05
N ASN A 174 -6.30 3.50 -9.32
CA ASN A 174 -4.85 3.50 -9.13
C ASN A 174 -4.21 2.45 -10.05
N PRO A 175 -3.37 2.83 -11.05
CA PRO A 175 -2.64 1.86 -11.86
C PRO A 175 -1.79 0.92 -10.99
N GLY A 176 -2.02 -0.39 -11.11
CA GLY A 176 -1.31 -1.42 -10.35
C GLY A 176 -2.05 -1.94 -9.11
N ILE A 177 -3.12 -1.30 -8.64
CA ILE A 177 -3.92 -1.84 -7.51
C ILE A 177 -4.54 -3.19 -7.87
N GLN A 178 -4.89 -3.39 -9.13
CA GLN A 178 -5.48 -4.61 -9.64
C GLN A 178 -4.47 -5.76 -9.83
N ASP A 179 -3.15 -5.51 -9.69
CA ASP A 179 -2.12 -6.55 -9.77
C ASP A 179 -2.47 -7.75 -8.88
N PRO A 180 -2.64 -8.96 -9.45
CA PRO A 180 -3.00 -10.14 -8.66
C PRO A 180 -1.85 -10.67 -7.80
N PHE A 181 -0.61 -10.37 -8.16
CA PHE A 181 0.57 -10.88 -7.44
C PHE A 181 0.97 -9.98 -6.26
N ASN A 182 0.40 -8.77 -6.17
CA ASN A 182 0.71 -7.77 -5.15
C ASN A 182 2.21 -7.44 -5.04
N THR A 183 2.90 -7.39 -6.17
CA THR A 183 4.32 -7.04 -6.29
C THR A 183 4.54 -5.59 -6.70
N LEU A 184 3.53 -4.97 -7.32
CA LEU A 184 3.59 -3.57 -7.74
C LEU A 184 3.56 -2.59 -6.54
N PRO A 185 3.94 -1.33 -6.73
CA PRO A 185 4.12 -0.37 -5.65
C PRO A 185 2.93 -0.23 -4.70
N ALA A 186 1.70 -0.25 -5.23
CA ALA A 186 0.49 -0.14 -4.41
C ALA A 186 0.38 -1.21 -3.29
N TRP A 187 1.04 -2.35 -3.45
CA TRP A 187 1.01 -3.47 -2.51
C TRP A 187 2.40 -3.93 -2.06
N GLY A 188 3.45 -3.20 -2.48
CA GLY A 188 4.85 -3.55 -2.19
C GLY A 188 5.24 -3.30 -0.73
N PHE A 189 6.29 -4.01 -0.27
CA PHE A 189 6.92 -3.72 1.02
C PHE A 189 7.70 -2.39 0.94
N PRO A 190 7.67 -1.57 2.01
CA PRO A 190 7.00 -1.76 3.30
C PRO A 190 5.47 -1.57 3.17
N TYR A 191 4.71 -2.44 3.88
CA TYR A 191 3.24 -2.44 3.81
C TYR A 191 2.59 -1.34 4.65
N ALA A 192 3.34 -0.77 5.56
CA ALA A 192 3.03 0.39 6.37
C ALA A 192 4.32 1.18 6.58
N SER A 193 4.22 2.50 6.62
CA SER A 193 5.30 3.43 6.92
C SER A 193 4.74 4.61 7.68
N SER A 194 5.61 5.41 8.29
CA SER A 194 5.20 6.62 8.98
C SER A 194 4.99 7.77 8.01
N ASP A 195 3.83 8.40 8.06
CA ASP A 195 3.54 9.64 7.33
C ASP A 195 4.18 10.88 8.01
N LEU A 196 4.79 10.68 9.20
CA LEU A 196 5.53 11.71 9.95
C LEU A 196 7.04 11.64 9.73
N ALA A 197 7.53 10.66 8.97
CA ALA A 197 8.94 10.49 8.68
C ALA A 197 9.32 11.14 7.35
N PRO A 198 10.56 11.66 7.22
CA PRO A 198 11.07 12.09 5.93
C PRO A 198 11.04 10.95 4.90
N THR A 199 10.59 11.26 3.69
CA THR A 199 10.55 10.31 2.57
C THR A 199 11.28 10.91 1.36
N PRO A 200 12.03 10.10 0.57
CA PRO A 200 12.67 10.57 -0.64
C PRO A 200 11.70 11.23 -1.62
N ALA A 201 12.06 12.39 -2.16
CA ALA A 201 11.19 13.18 -3.02
C ALA A 201 10.97 12.56 -4.41
N ALA A 202 11.92 11.75 -4.90
CA ALA A 202 11.89 11.21 -6.25
C ALA A 202 11.39 9.75 -6.29
N ALA A 203 10.36 9.52 -7.10
CA ALA A 203 9.88 8.17 -7.41
C ALA A 203 9.30 8.12 -8.84
N PRO A 204 9.37 6.98 -9.56
CA PRO A 204 8.65 6.79 -10.81
C PRO A 204 7.15 7.01 -10.64
N LEU A 205 6.48 7.49 -11.68
CA LEU A 205 5.05 7.83 -11.65
C LEU A 205 4.15 6.65 -11.22
N ILE A 206 4.50 5.44 -11.66
CA ILE A 206 3.76 4.22 -11.29
C ILE A 206 3.81 3.90 -9.78
N ASN A 207 4.72 4.52 -9.03
CA ASN A 207 4.85 4.35 -7.58
C ASN A 207 3.77 5.11 -6.78
N GLY A 208 2.61 5.35 -7.36
CA GLY A 208 1.48 5.97 -6.67
C GLY A 208 1.13 7.37 -7.18
N GLY A 209 1.88 7.95 -8.13
CA GLY A 209 1.67 9.32 -8.59
C GLY A 209 0.33 9.59 -9.28
N LEU A 210 -0.44 8.56 -9.61
CA LEU A 210 -1.82 8.67 -10.12
C LEU A 210 -2.87 8.15 -9.13
N GLY A 211 -2.45 7.62 -7.98
CA GLY A 211 -3.34 7.00 -7.00
C GLY A 211 -4.44 7.96 -6.53
N GLY A 212 -5.70 7.48 -6.53
CA GLY A 212 -6.86 8.25 -6.10
C GLY A 212 -7.32 9.35 -7.07
N SER A 213 -6.39 9.97 -7.83
CA SER A 213 -6.71 11.10 -8.71
C SER A 213 -7.35 10.70 -10.04
N VAL A 214 -7.29 9.43 -10.41
CA VAL A 214 -7.77 8.89 -11.68
C VAL A 214 -8.90 7.89 -11.51
N ALA A 215 -9.66 7.67 -12.59
CA ALA A 215 -10.49 6.48 -12.77
C ALA A 215 -10.01 5.75 -14.02
N GLY A 216 -9.91 4.43 -13.93
CA GLY A 216 -9.45 3.57 -15.00
C GLY A 216 -10.30 2.32 -15.17
N LEU A 217 -10.29 1.81 -16.38
CA LEU A 217 -10.88 0.54 -16.74
C LEU A 217 -9.80 -0.35 -17.33
N SER A 218 -9.64 -1.54 -16.79
CA SER A 218 -8.71 -2.55 -17.33
C SER A 218 -9.44 -3.85 -17.67
N ALA A 219 -8.91 -4.58 -18.66
CA ALA A 219 -9.32 -5.93 -18.99
C ALA A 219 -8.14 -6.88 -18.78
N TYR A 220 -8.40 -8.04 -18.21
CA TYR A 220 -7.37 -9.03 -17.92
C TYR A 220 -7.80 -10.45 -18.29
N GLY A 221 -6.77 -11.29 -18.47
CA GLY A 221 -6.91 -12.72 -18.65
C GLY A 221 -5.87 -13.48 -17.84
N PHE A 222 -6.26 -14.62 -17.26
CA PHE A 222 -5.38 -15.55 -16.56
C PHE A 222 -5.59 -16.95 -17.11
N TRP A 223 -4.72 -17.37 -18.00
CA TRP A 223 -4.82 -18.61 -18.74
C TRP A 223 -4.08 -19.74 -18.06
N ASN A 224 -4.76 -20.90 -17.89
CA ASN A 224 -4.22 -22.13 -17.32
C ASN A 224 -3.54 -21.92 -15.95
N ASP A 225 -4.09 -21.05 -15.12
CA ASP A 225 -3.56 -20.66 -13.81
C ASP A 225 -2.07 -20.25 -13.83
N SER A 226 -1.57 -19.78 -14.97
CA SER A 226 -0.14 -19.52 -15.15
C SER A 226 0.17 -18.22 -15.90
N ILE A 227 -0.51 -17.92 -17.01
CA ILE A 227 -0.19 -16.75 -17.84
C ILE A 227 -1.22 -15.66 -17.59
N TYR A 228 -0.74 -14.54 -17.08
CA TYR A 228 -1.51 -13.33 -16.85
C TYR A 228 -1.21 -12.27 -17.91
N ALA A 229 -2.25 -11.61 -18.40
CA ALA A 229 -2.10 -10.41 -19.23
C ALA A 229 -3.20 -9.41 -18.88
N GLU A 230 -2.87 -8.13 -18.91
CA GLU A 230 -3.76 -7.02 -18.61
C GLU A 230 -3.41 -5.79 -19.44
N VAL A 231 -4.45 -5.02 -19.80
CA VAL A 231 -4.32 -3.68 -20.37
C VAL A 231 -5.41 -2.78 -19.78
N GLY A 232 -5.07 -1.54 -19.46
CA GLY A 232 -5.99 -0.57 -18.87
C GLY A 232 -5.72 0.86 -19.37
N ALA A 233 -6.74 1.69 -19.24
CA ALA A 233 -6.66 3.10 -19.55
C ALA A 233 -7.27 3.93 -18.41
N TYR A 234 -6.65 5.08 -18.13
CA TYR A 234 -6.97 5.94 -16.98
C TYR A 234 -7.19 7.37 -17.43
N ARG A 235 -8.10 8.07 -16.76
CA ARG A 235 -8.31 9.52 -16.88
C ARG A 235 -8.40 10.14 -15.50
N THR A 236 -7.89 11.36 -15.36
CA THR A 236 -8.03 12.14 -14.15
C THR A 236 -9.51 12.54 -13.95
N LEU A 237 -9.97 12.44 -12.72
CA LEU A 237 -11.29 12.90 -12.31
C LEU A 237 -11.38 14.43 -12.38
N SER A 238 -12.60 14.97 -12.47
CA SER A 238 -12.81 16.41 -12.45
C SER A 238 -12.40 16.99 -11.08
N ALA A 239 -11.92 18.24 -11.05
CA ALA A 239 -11.57 18.94 -9.81
C ALA A 239 -12.71 18.87 -8.78
N SER A 240 -13.96 19.11 -9.21
CA SER A 240 -15.13 19.03 -8.33
C SER A 240 -15.40 17.63 -7.77
N THR A 241 -15.04 16.58 -8.51
CA THR A 241 -15.15 15.20 -8.03
C THR A 241 -14.06 14.91 -7.01
N LEU A 242 -12.80 15.26 -7.31
CA LEU A 242 -11.65 15.07 -6.42
C LEU A 242 -11.89 15.74 -5.07
N ASN A 243 -12.28 17.01 -5.06
CA ASN A 243 -12.60 17.75 -3.83
C ASN A 243 -13.73 17.10 -3.02
N ARG A 244 -14.74 16.48 -3.67
CA ARG A 244 -15.82 15.76 -2.97
C ARG A 244 -15.36 14.46 -2.30
N ILE A 245 -14.34 13.82 -2.84
CA ILE A 245 -13.78 12.56 -2.31
C ILE A 245 -12.54 12.79 -1.46
N GLY A 246 -12.21 14.05 -1.13
CA GLY A 246 -11.12 14.43 -0.24
C GLY A 246 -9.73 14.29 -0.86
N ILE A 247 -9.62 14.47 -2.18
CA ILE A 247 -8.35 14.39 -2.92
C ILE A 247 -8.08 15.75 -3.56
N ASP A 248 -6.83 16.19 -3.48
CA ASP A 248 -6.39 17.44 -4.11
C ASP A 248 -6.51 17.36 -5.63
N ASP A 249 -6.93 18.47 -6.23
CA ASP A 249 -7.21 18.57 -7.66
C ASP A 249 -6.00 18.95 -8.53
N GLY A 250 -4.78 18.64 -8.09
CA GLY A 250 -3.49 18.93 -8.71
C GLY A 250 -3.39 18.61 -10.21
N ALA A 251 -2.34 17.91 -10.62
CA ALA A 251 -2.07 17.60 -12.02
C ALA A 251 -3.22 16.86 -12.74
N VAL A 252 -3.33 17.06 -14.06
CA VAL A 252 -4.35 16.42 -14.89
C VAL A 252 -3.72 15.68 -16.08
N LEU A 253 -4.23 14.50 -16.40
CA LEU A 253 -3.84 13.76 -17.61
C LEU A 253 -4.36 14.48 -18.85
N SER A 254 -3.46 14.94 -19.72
CA SER A 254 -3.80 15.58 -21.00
C SER A 254 -4.36 14.60 -22.04
N SER A 255 -4.02 13.32 -21.90
CA SER A 255 -4.55 12.18 -22.65
C SER A 255 -4.74 10.98 -21.71
N PRO A 256 -5.52 9.95 -22.08
CA PRO A 256 -5.61 8.76 -21.25
C PRO A 256 -4.24 8.15 -20.99
N ALA A 257 -3.90 7.91 -19.71
CA ALA A 257 -2.74 7.10 -19.38
C ALA A 257 -3.03 5.63 -19.70
N THR A 258 -2.04 4.91 -20.18
CA THR A 258 -2.16 3.49 -20.53
C THR A 258 -1.29 2.65 -19.62
N TYR A 259 -1.89 1.62 -19.03
CA TYR A 259 -1.21 0.63 -18.21
C TYR A 259 -1.29 -0.74 -18.89
N TRP A 260 -0.24 -1.54 -18.75
CA TRP A 260 -0.23 -2.92 -19.19
C TRP A 260 0.62 -3.78 -18.26
N ARG A 261 0.29 -5.07 -18.17
CA ARG A 261 1.04 -6.07 -17.44
C ARG A 261 0.97 -7.42 -18.14
N VAL A 262 2.08 -8.14 -18.16
CA VAL A 262 2.13 -9.57 -18.46
C VAL A 262 2.93 -10.28 -17.38
N GLY A 263 2.50 -11.48 -17.00
CA GLY A 263 3.16 -12.23 -15.95
C GLY A 263 3.04 -13.75 -16.15
N TYR A 264 4.01 -14.45 -15.61
CA TYR A 264 3.96 -15.89 -15.50
C TYR A 264 3.97 -16.28 -14.04
N PHE A 265 3.10 -17.18 -13.66
CA PHE A 265 2.93 -17.72 -12.31
C PHE A 265 2.99 -19.24 -12.33
N ASN A 266 3.68 -19.84 -11.36
CA ASN A 266 3.79 -21.28 -11.22
C ASN A 266 3.55 -21.69 -9.75
N ASP A 267 2.45 -22.40 -9.52
CA ASP A 267 2.07 -22.92 -8.21
C ASP A 267 2.47 -24.40 -8.09
N LEU A 268 3.45 -24.69 -7.25
CA LEU A 268 3.94 -26.02 -6.92
C LEU A 268 3.40 -26.50 -5.56
N ARG A 269 2.32 -25.92 -5.06
CA ARG A 269 1.64 -26.19 -3.78
C ARG A 269 2.43 -25.79 -2.53
N LYS A 270 3.65 -26.30 -2.33
CA LYS A 270 4.52 -25.94 -1.20
C LYS A 270 5.37 -24.70 -1.46
N GLN A 271 5.49 -24.34 -2.70
CA GLN A 271 6.20 -23.15 -3.15
C GLN A 271 5.53 -22.63 -4.42
N ASN A 272 5.63 -21.35 -4.64
CA ASN A 272 5.22 -20.73 -5.88
C ASN A 272 6.18 -19.61 -6.26
N TRP A 273 6.15 -19.22 -7.51
CA TRP A 273 6.90 -18.08 -8.00
C TRP A 273 6.18 -17.41 -9.16
N SER A 274 6.44 -16.12 -9.29
CA SER A 274 5.97 -15.33 -10.42
C SER A 274 7.07 -14.44 -10.94
N VAL A 275 6.99 -14.13 -12.23
CA VAL A 275 7.76 -13.07 -12.87
C VAL A 275 6.81 -12.24 -13.72
N GLY A 276 7.03 -10.93 -13.80
CA GLY A 276 6.16 -10.03 -14.54
C GLY A 276 6.92 -8.90 -15.23
N LEU A 277 6.31 -8.39 -16.27
CA LEU A 277 6.66 -7.14 -16.95
C LEU A 277 5.45 -6.23 -16.88
N PHE A 278 5.66 -4.95 -16.67
CA PHE A 278 4.60 -3.94 -16.59
C PHE A 278 5.06 -2.61 -17.16
N GLY A 279 4.13 -1.75 -17.50
CA GLY A 279 4.43 -0.40 -17.94
C GLY A 279 3.26 0.56 -17.80
N LEU A 280 3.59 1.84 -17.70
CA LEU A 280 2.67 2.96 -17.63
C LEU A 280 3.15 4.06 -18.57
N ASN A 281 2.26 4.59 -19.40
CA ASN A 281 2.51 5.79 -20.20
C ASN A 281 1.52 6.86 -19.79
N ALA A 282 1.99 8.04 -19.44
CA ALA A 282 1.16 9.16 -19.02
C ALA A 282 1.71 10.49 -19.53
N ALA A 283 0.82 11.45 -19.73
CA ALA A 283 1.15 12.84 -20.00
C ALA A 283 0.36 13.72 -19.02
N LEU A 284 1.07 14.38 -18.10
CA LEU A 284 0.51 15.19 -17.02
C LEU A 284 0.70 16.68 -17.28
N GLN A 285 -0.34 17.45 -17.16
CA GLN A 285 -0.27 18.90 -16.99
C GLN A 285 -0.22 19.21 -15.50
N PRO A 286 0.81 19.89 -15.00
CA PRO A 286 0.90 20.27 -13.58
C PRO A 286 -0.30 21.11 -13.14
N ASN A 287 -0.72 22.04 -14.00
CA ASN A 287 -1.89 22.90 -13.81
C ASN A 287 -3.01 22.49 -14.77
N ARG A 288 -4.28 22.66 -14.37
CA ARG A 288 -5.45 22.33 -15.18
C ARG A 288 -5.84 23.45 -16.17
N ASP A 289 -4.86 24.10 -16.78
CA ASP A 289 -5.00 25.30 -17.62
C ASP A 289 -4.94 25.03 -19.14
N GLY A 290 -4.73 23.76 -19.53
CA GLY A 290 -4.61 23.38 -20.92
C GLY A 290 -3.22 23.62 -21.52
N GLY A 291 -2.21 23.93 -20.70
CA GLY A 291 -0.82 24.16 -21.08
C GLY A 291 -0.07 22.88 -21.52
N PRO A 292 1.26 22.96 -21.61
CA PRO A 292 2.10 21.82 -21.98
C PRO A 292 2.01 20.70 -20.94
N SER A 293 2.47 19.51 -21.32
CA SER A 293 2.42 18.32 -20.47
C SER A 293 3.81 17.71 -20.32
N ASP A 294 4.10 17.24 -19.11
CA ASP A 294 5.23 16.36 -18.88
C ASP A 294 4.84 14.92 -19.19
N LYS A 295 5.72 14.20 -19.90
CA LYS A 295 5.49 12.83 -20.33
C LYS A 295 6.33 11.87 -19.53
N TYR A 296 5.69 10.79 -19.09
CA TYR A 296 6.28 9.72 -18.30
C TYR A 296 6.09 8.40 -19.02
N ASN A 297 7.14 7.60 -19.08
CA ASN A 297 7.12 6.27 -19.67
C ASN A 297 7.83 5.31 -18.72
N ASP A 298 7.06 4.55 -17.96
CA ASP A 298 7.55 3.55 -17.03
C ASP A 298 7.55 2.18 -17.69
N ILE A 299 8.62 1.45 -17.47
CA ILE A 299 8.72 0.02 -17.76
C ILE A 299 9.41 -0.65 -16.58
N GLY A 300 8.87 -1.79 -16.16
CA GLY A 300 9.43 -2.51 -15.03
C GLY A 300 9.32 -4.00 -15.15
N VAL A 301 10.11 -4.66 -14.31
CA VAL A 301 10.12 -6.09 -14.11
C VAL A 301 9.96 -6.39 -12.63
N ASP A 302 9.22 -7.43 -12.32
CA ASP A 302 9.10 -7.93 -10.94
C ASP A 302 9.20 -9.44 -10.89
N ALA A 303 9.56 -9.95 -9.72
CA ALA A 303 9.58 -11.37 -9.41
C ALA A 303 9.20 -11.59 -7.95
N SER A 304 8.51 -12.68 -7.68
CA SER A 304 8.18 -13.15 -6.34
C SER A 304 8.45 -14.63 -6.23
N TYR A 305 8.99 -15.05 -5.08
CA TYR A 305 9.10 -16.44 -4.68
C TYR A 305 8.53 -16.60 -3.28
N GLN A 306 7.72 -17.64 -3.10
CA GLN A 306 7.15 -18.00 -1.80
C GLN A 306 7.41 -19.47 -1.50
N PHE A 307 8.04 -19.74 -0.38
CA PHE A 307 8.12 -21.05 0.23
C PHE A 307 7.07 -21.15 1.32
N LEU A 308 5.99 -21.87 1.06
CA LEU A 308 4.88 -22.05 1.99
C LEU A 308 5.05 -23.30 2.88
N GLY A 309 5.93 -24.20 2.48
CA GLY A 309 6.43 -25.33 3.26
C GLY A 309 5.36 -26.16 3.98
N THR A 310 5.50 -26.27 5.29
CA THR A 310 4.53 -26.90 6.20
C THR A 310 3.54 -25.89 6.79
N ARG A 311 3.56 -24.66 6.33
CA ARG A 311 2.87 -23.47 6.88
C ARG A 311 3.40 -22.98 8.24
N GLN A 312 4.24 -23.76 8.93
CA GLN A 312 4.91 -23.33 10.16
C GLN A 312 6.12 -22.44 9.85
N HIS A 313 6.87 -22.78 8.81
CA HIS A 313 8.01 -22.01 8.32
C HIS A 313 7.67 -21.51 6.93
N VAL A 314 7.47 -20.24 6.77
CA VAL A 314 7.11 -19.59 5.50
C VAL A 314 8.16 -18.55 5.17
N GLY A 315 8.65 -18.55 3.94
CA GLY A 315 9.62 -17.59 3.45
C GLY A 315 9.17 -16.96 2.15
N THR A 316 9.47 -15.66 1.95
CA THR A 316 9.19 -14.98 0.69
C THR A 316 10.35 -14.10 0.29
N VAL A 317 10.53 -13.95 -1.02
CA VAL A 317 11.48 -13.01 -1.61
C VAL A 317 10.76 -12.30 -2.75
N ASN A 318 10.82 -10.97 -2.76
CA ASN A 318 10.27 -10.13 -3.81
C ASN A 318 11.34 -9.19 -4.35
N ALA A 319 11.30 -8.97 -5.66
CA ALA A 319 12.16 -8.04 -6.35
C ALA A 319 11.32 -7.24 -7.34
N ARG A 320 11.56 -5.93 -7.45
CA ARG A 320 10.98 -5.06 -8.46
C ARG A 320 11.99 -4.02 -8.90
N TYR A 321 12.11 -3.86 -10.21
CA TYR A 321 12.86 -2.78 -10.83
C TYR A 321 11.97 -2.02 -11.80
N THR A 322 12.00 -0.70 -11.73
CA THR A 322 11.28 0.21 -12.62
C THR A 322 12.24 1.21 -13.23
N HIS A 323 12.16 1.40 -14.53
CA HIS A 323 12.82 2.47 -15.27
C HIS A 323 11.77 3.42 -15.81
N GLU A 324 11.94 4.71 -15.53
CA GLU A 324 11.09 5.79 -16.04
C GLU A 324 11.90 6.72 -16.95
N ASN A 325 11.38 7.00 -18.15
CA ASN A 325 11.83 8.08 -19.01
C ASN A 325 10.88 9.27 -18.89
N GLN A 326 11.44 10.47 -18.75
CA GLN A 326 10.71 11.71 -18.58
C GLN A 326 11.00 12.67 -19.74
N THR A 327 9.96 13.40 -20.19
CA THR A 327 10.10 14.58 -21.03
C THR A 327 9.30 15.71 -20.40
N ARG A 328 9.98 16.66 -19.80
CA ARG A 328 9.48 17.66 -18.87
C ARG A 328 9.13 18.97 -19.59
N ASN A 329 8.18 18.95 -20.54
CA ASN A 329 7.87 20.16 -21.32
C ASN A 329 7.23 21.26 -20.44
N ALA A 330 6.27 20.88 -19.58
CA ALA A 330 5.60 21.82 -18.70
C ALA A 330 6.53 22.37 -17.63
N SER A 331 7.20 21.48 -16.89
CA SER A 331 8.12 21.86 -15.83
C SER A 331 9.32 22.67 -16.34
N PHE A 332 9.81 22.36 -17.56
CA PHE A 332 10.89 23.13 -18.19
C PHE A 332 10.43 24.54 -18.61
N GLU A 333 9.25 24.68 -19.23
CA GLU A 333 8.70 26.00 -19.60
C GLU A 333 8.37 26.85 -18.36
N ALA A 334 7.92 26.22 -17.27
CA ALA A 334 7.65 26.90 -15.99
C ALA A 334 8.95 27.28 -15.22
N GLY A 335 10.11 26.78 -15.64
CA GLY A 335 11.37 26.97 -14.92
C GLY A 335 11.50 26.09 -13.67
N GLU A 336 10.66 25.08 -13.51
CA GLU A 336 10.67 24.11 -12.42
C GLU A 336 11.66 22.96 -12.67
N ALA A 337 12.11 22.80 -13.90
CA ALA A 337 13.18 21.89 -14.29
C ALA A 337 14.22 22.59 -15.17
N THR A 338 15.49 22.29 -14.96
CA THR A 338 16.59 22.80 -15.80
C THR A 338 16.76 21.97 -17.07
N ASN A 339 16.44 20.67 -17.01
CA ASN A 339 16.63 19.72 -18.10
C ASN A 339 15.29 19.25 -18.67
N LEU A 340 15.11 19.39 -19.98
CA LEU A 340 13.90 18.93 -20.70
C LEU A 340 13.69 17.41 -20.60
N LYS A 341 14.77 16.64 -20.50
CA LYS A 341 14.73 15.17 -20.41
C LYS A 341 15.34 14.69 -19.10
N GLY A 342 14.76 13.65 -18.56
CA GLY A 342 15.26 12.97 -17.37
C GLY A 342 14.91 11.49 -17.37
N SER A 343 15.44 10.79 -16.39
CA SER A 343 15.11 9.39 -16.13
C SER A 343 15.21 9.09 -14.64
N LEU A 344 14.41 8.14 -14.18
CA LEU A 344 14.53 7.55 -12.84
C LEU A 344 14.62 6.03 -12.96
N ASN A 345 15.32 5.43 -12.01
CA ASN A 345 15.37 3.99 -11.80
C ASN A 345 15.02 3.72 -10.34
N ALA A 346 14.11 2.80 -10.08
CA ALA A 346 13.77 2.39 -8.74
C ALA A 346 13.93 0.88 -8.59
N LEU A 347 14.67 0.45 -7.57
CA LEU A 347 14.87 -0.94 -7.20
C LEU A 347 14.29 -1.17 -5.80
N ASN A 348 13.47 -2.20 -5.65
CA ASN A 348 13.00 -2.68 -4.36
C ASN A 348 13.24 -4.18 -4.27
N LEU A 349 13.89 -4.60 -3.20
CA LEU A 349 14.13 -6.00 -2.84
C LEU A 349 13.64 -6.21 -1.43
N ASN A 350 12.94 -7.30 -1.15
CA ASN A 350 12.64 -7.69 0.22
C ASN A 350 12.60 -9.21 0.38
N ALA A 351 12.92 -9.65 1.58
CA ALA A 351 12.79 -11.03 2.00
C ALA A 351 12.13 -11.09 3.37
N SER A 352 11.14 -11.95 3.51
CA SER A 352 10.40 -12.15 4.76
C SER A 352 10.48 -13.61 5.19
N TYR A 353 10.54 -13.81 6.49
CA TYR A 353 10.38 -15.10 7.13
C TYR A 353 9.29 -15.01 8.19
N TYR A 354 8.37 -15.97 8.17
CA TYR A 354 7.30 -16.09 9.16
C TYR A 354 7.39 -17.44 9.87
N TYR A 355 7.44 -17.39 11.20
CA TYR A 355 7.31 -18.55 12.05
C TYR A 355 5.86 -18.69 12.49
N ASP A 356 5.32 -19.88 12.25
CA ASP A 356 3.95 -20.24 12.63
C ASP A 356 2.91 -19.25 12.09
N GLN A 357 3.25 -18.52 11.01
CA GLN A 357 2.47 -17.47 10.35
C GLN A 357 1.95 -16.37 11.32
N ALA A 358 2.60 -16.23 12.45
CA ALA A 358 2.28 -15.24 13.49
C ALA A 358 3.45 -14.30 13.77
N TRP A 359 4.69 -14.81 13.72
CA TRP A 359 5.89 -14.01 13.98
C TRP A 359 6.63 -13.79 12.68
N GLY A 360 6.80 -12.54 12.30
CA GLY A 360 7.44 -12.14 11.06
C GLY A 360 8.72 -11.37 11.29
N ILE A 361 9.70 -11.59 10.41
CA ILE A 361 10.84 -10.71 10.23
C ILE A 361 11.01 -10.45 8.74
N THR A 362 11.18 -9.19 8.36
CA THR A 362 11.37 -8.76 6.96
C THR A 362 12.57 -7.83 6.87
N GLY A 363 13.44 -8.09 5.90
CA GLY A 363 14.49 -7.17 5.49
C GLY A 363 14.22 -6.69 4.06
N GLY A 364 14.38 -5.39 3.82
CA GLY A 364 14.25 -4.78 2.50
C GLY A 364 15.43 -3.88 2.15
N TYR A 365 15.71 -3.76 0.88
CA TYR A 365 16.60 -2.77 0.29
C TYR A 365 15.84 -1.99 -0.77
N PHE A 366 15.98 -0.68 -0.76
CA PHE A 366 15.42 0.20 -1.79
C PHE A 366 16.48 1.16 -2.31
N ALA A 367 16.37 1.50 -3.57
CA ALA A 367 17.21 2.52 -4.19
C ALA A 367 16.44 3.21 -5.32
N THR A 368 16.51 4.53 -5.35
CA THR A 368 16.11 5.37 -6.48
C THR A 368 17.35 6.10 -6.97
N ASN A 369 17.59 6.14 -8.28
CA ASN A 369 18.64 6.94 -8.89
C ASN A 369 18.17 7.46 -10.24
N GLY A 370 18.76 8.55 -10.71
CA GLY A 370 18.33 9.13 -11.98
C GLY A 370 19.15 10.30 -12.47
N SER A 371 18.62 10.97 -13.47
CA SER A 371 19.24 12.13 -14.08
C SER A 371 19.22 13.31 -13.12
N SER A 372 20.37 13.97 -12.94
CA SER A 372 20.47 15.20 -12.14
C SER A 372 19.70 16.35 -12.80
N ASP A 373 19.10 17.19 -11.96
CA ASP A 373 18.46 18.45 -12.36
C ASP A 373 18.53 19.44 -11.20
N ALA A 374 19.22 20.55 -11.40
CA ALA A 374 19.54 21.50 -10.34
C ALA A 374 18.32 22.25 -9.77
N THR A 375 17.26 22.39 -10.55
CA THR A 375 16.03 23.06 -10.11
C THR A 375 15.04 22.05 -9.51
N LEU A 376 14.79 20.94 -10.20
CA LEU A 376 13.83 19.93 -9.77
C LEU A 376 14.25 19.23 -8.46
N TYR A 377 15.57 19.04 -8.27
CA TYR A 377 16.15 18.43 -7.05
C TYR A 377 17.02 19.45 -6.30
N ALA A 378 16.42 20.60 -5.96
CA ALA A 378 17.09 21.81 -5.50
C ALA A 378 18.09 21.62 -4.35
N ALA A 379 17.88 20.67 -3.46
CA ALA A 379 18.75 20.44 -2.30
C ALA A 379 20.15 19.93 -2.70
N SER A 380 20.24 19.07 -3.72
CA SER A 380 21.50 18.43 -4.14
C SER A 380 21.69 18.40 -5.67
N GLY A 381 20.64 18.68 -6.42
CA GLY A 381 20.59 18.50 -7.88
C GLY A 381 20.46 17.04 -8.32
N SER A 382 20.26 16.08 -7.41
CA SER A 382 20.18 14.64 -7.70
C SER A 382 18.99 13.98 -7.00
N PRO A 383 18.26 13.05 -7.68
CA PRO A 383 17.12 12.33 -7.12
C PRO A 383 17.53 11.13 -6.25
N ASP A 384 18.82 10.87 -6.12
CA ASP A 384 19.32 9.58 -5.64
C ASP A 384 19.02 9.36 -4.16
N SER A 385 18.36 8.25 -3.84
CA SER A 385 18.15 7.82 -2.46
C SER A 385 18.28 6.30 -2.37
N ALA A 386 18.86 5.81 -1.28
CA ALA A 386 19.02 4.38 -1.05
C ALA A 386 19.06 4.07 0.45
N GLY A 387 18.53 2.91 0.81
CA GLY A 387 18.50 2.50 2.20
C GLY A 387 18.00 1.07 2.41
N TYR A 388 17.83 0.75 3.66
CA TYR A 388 17.32 -0.55 4.13
C TYR A 388 16.13 -0.35 5.04
N THR A 389 15.20 -1.28 5.00
CA THR A 389 14.10 -1.36 5.97
C THR A 389 14.13 -2.72 6.66
N LEU A 390 14.19 -2.74 7.98
CA LEU A 390 14.05 -3.94 8.80
C LEU A 390 12.73 -3.87 9.55
N GLN A 391 11.97 -4.97 9.58
CA GLN A 391 10.72 -5.04 10.30
C GLN A 391 10.61 -6.36 11.06
N ALA A 392 10.18 -6.29 12.31
CA ALA A 392 9.68 -7.43 13.06
C ALA A 392 8.19 -7.22 13.34
N ASP A 393 7.37 -8.24 13.15
CA ASP A 393 5.93 -8.13 13.36
C ASP A 393 5.33 -9.39 14.02
N TRP A 394 4.22 -9.18 14.70
CA TRP A 394 3.43 -10.21 15.34
C TRP A 394 1.97 -10.09 14.94
N THR A 395 1.43 -11.18 14.39
CA THR A 395 0.04 -11.30 13.92
C THR A 395 -0.66 -12.42 14.70
N PRO A 396 -1.24 -12.11 15.89
CA PRO A 396 -1.76 -13.13 16.80
C PRO A 396 -3.03 -13.85 16.32
N PHE A 397 -3.81 -13.24 15.42
CA PHE A 397 -5.17 -13.70 15.11
C PHE A 397 -5.36 -14.17 13.66
N GLY A 398 -4.30 -14.25 12.87
CA GLY A 398 -4.39 -14.63 11.46
C GLY A 398 -4.69 -16.10 11.18
N LYS A 399 -4.58 -16.97 12.20
CA LYS A 399 -4.69 -18.42 12.08
C LYS A 399 -6.08 -18.94 12.35
N GLU A 400 -6.30 -20.19 11.90
CA GLU A 400 -7.42 -21.02 12.25
C GLU A 400 -7.57 -21.13 13.77
N SER A 401 -8.82 -21.14 14.25
CA SER A 401 -9.17 -21.22 15.67
C SER A 401 -8.61 -20.11 16.59
N SER A 402 -8.05 -19.02 16.06
CA SER A 402 -7.74 -17.88 16.91
C SER A 402 -9.02 -17.28 17.49
N TRP A 403 -8.96 -16.75 18.71
CA TRP A 403 -10.14 -16.15 19.35
C TRP A 403 -10.67 -14.91 18.59
N GLY A 404 -9.83 -14.35 17.70
CA GLY A 404 -10.22 -13.29 16.77
C GLY A 404 -11.06 -13.76 15.59
N ALA A 405 -11.02 -15.04 15.20
CA ALA A 405 -11.63 -15.58 13.98
C ALA A 405 -13.18 -15.60 13.98
N PRO A 406 -13.91 -15.22 12.90
CA PRO A 406 -13.57 -14.57 11.65
C PRO A 406 -13.70 -13.02 11.68
N TRP A 407 -13.56 -12.37 12.80
CA TRP A 407 -13.96 -10.99 13.04
C TRP A 407 -12.84 -9.98 13.37
N ALA A 408 -11.68 -10.27 13.98
CA ALA A 408 -10.55 -9.37 14.20
C ALA A 408 -9.20 -9.94 13.81
N ASN A 409 -8.36 -9.12 13.27
CA ASN A 409 -6.96 -9.41 13.16
C ASN A 409 -6.15 -8.20 13.63
N ALA A 410 -4.93 -8.47 14.05
CA ALA A 410 -4.01 -7.42 14.45
C ALA A 410 -2.62 -7.76 13.93
N ARG A 411 -1.87 -6.72 13.58
CA ARG A 411 -0.42 -6.77 13.34
C ARG A 411 0.22 -5.71 14.22
N LEU A 412 1.08 -6.12 15.12
CA LEU A 412 1.95 -5.24 15.88
C LEU A 412 3.33 -5.30 15.23
N GLY A 413 3.94 -4.17 14.92
CA GLY A 413 5.20 -4.14 14.22
C GLY A 413 6.15 -3.08 14.72
N LEU A 414 7.44 -3.41 14.66
CA LEU A 414 8.55 -2.50 14.83
C LEU A 414 9.33 -2.48 13.52
N GLN A 415 9.46 -1.31 12.93
CA GLN A 415 10.18 -1.09 11.67
C GLN A 415 11.29 -0.07 11.91
N TYR A 416 12.44 -0.31 11.31
CA TYR A 416 13.56 0.62 11.26
C TYR A 416 13.99 0.82 9.82
N THR A 417 13.95 2.07 9.34
CA THR A 417 14.41 2.47 8.02
C THR A 417 15.71 3.24 8.15
N MET A 418 16.75 2.79 7.44
CA MET A 418 18.08 3.39 7.39
C MET A 418 18.36 3.95 6.01
N TYR A 419 18.91 5.15 5.92
CA TYR A 419 19.30 5.77 4.66
C TYR A 419 20.81 5.85 4.51
N ASN A 420 21.34 5.25 3.45
CA ASN A 420 22.74 5.41 3.04
C ASN A 420 22.92 6.65 2.13
N LYS A 421 21.84 7.04 1.45
CA LYS A 421 21.73 8.21 0.60
C LYS A 421 20.30 8.73 0.68
N PHE A 422 20.13 10.06 0.78
CA PHE A 422 18.83 10.71 0.85
C PHE A 422 18.84 11.97 -0.02
N ASP A 423 17.93 12.06 -0.99
CA ASP A 423 17.77 13.18 -1.94
C ASP A 423 19.10 13.70 -2.49
N GLY A 424 19.91 12.75 -3.00
CA GLY A 424 21.14 13.01 -3.72
C GLY A 424 22.42 13.07 -2.88
N THR A 425 22.35 13.05 -1.55
CA THR A 425 23.54 13.12 -0.69
C THR A 425 23.64 11.94 0.27
N SER A 426 24.87 11.49 0.54
CA SER A 426 25.18 10.58 1.65
C SER A 426 25.52 11.34 2.94
N ASP A 427 25.87 12.63 2.85
CA ASP A 427 26.11 13.47 4.00
C ASP A 427 24.79 13.68 4.74
N HIS A 428 24.79 13.35 6.02
CA HIS A 428 23.60 13.44 6.87
C HIS A 428 22.39 12.59 6.42
N ALA A 429 22.57 11.61 5.53
CA ALA A 429 21.50 10.72 5.11
C ALA A 429 20.86 10.00 6.30
N GLY A 430 21.67 9.53 7.27
CA GLY A 430 21.23 8.89 8.50
C GLY A 430 20.45 9.81 9.48
N ASP A 431 20.44 11.13 9.26
CA ASP A 431 19.58 12.06 10.02
C ASP A 431 18.09 11.73 9.79
N ASN A 432 17.75 11.09 8.66
CA ASN A 432 16.41 10.67 8.26
C ASN A 432 16.05 9.25 8.69
N ASP A 433 16.96 8.52 9.34
CA ASP A 433 16.69 7.17 9.84
C ASP A 433 15.49 7.19 10.78
N THR A 434 14.60 6.23 10.59
CA THR A 434 13.29 6.27 11.25
C THR A 434 13.00 4.97 11.97
N THR A 435 12.63 5.07 13.26
CA THR A 435 12.00 4.00 14.03
C THR A 435 10.49 4.20 14.01
N TYR A 436 9.75 3.19 13.59
CA TYR A 436 8.31 3.19 13.47
C TYR A 436 7.72 2.00 14.21
N LEU A 437 7.03 2.25 15.32
CA LEU A 437 6.29 1.26 16.09
C LEU A 437 4.82 1.41 15.76
N PHE A 438 4.16 0.36 15.30
CA PHE A 438 2.77 0.43 14.88
C PHE A 438 1.90 -0.70 15.42
N ALA A 439 0.63 -0.39 15.58
CA ALA A 439 -0.44 -1.34 15.86
C ALA A 439 -1.51 -1.18 14.78
N TRP A 440 -1.76 -2.23 14.03
CA TRP A 440 -2.67 -2.27 12.90
C TRP A 440 -3.77 -3.28 13.17
N PHE A 441 -4.99 -2.79 13.31
CA PHE A 441 -6.18 -3.59 13.61
C PHE A 441 -7.13 -3.59 12.41
N ALA A 442 -7.76 -4.73 12.15
CA ALA A 442 -8.81 -4.88 11.14
C ALA A 442 -10.00 -5.65 11.74
N PHE A 443 -11.24 -5.24 11.41
CA PHE A 443 -12.51 -5.80 11.91
C PHE A 443 -13.67 -5.63 10.93
#